data_1a5a05b566715e132d10a22423f7bb71
#
_entry.id   1a5a05b566715e132d10a22423f7bb71
#
_cell.length_a   1.000
_cell.length_b   1.000
_cell.length_c   1.000
_cell.angle_alpha   90.00
_cell.angle_beta   90.00
_cell.angle_gamma   90.00
#
_symmetry.space_group_name_H-M   'P 1'
#
loop_
_entity.id
_entity.type
_entity.pdbx_description
1 polymer ?
#
loop_
_entity_poly.entity_id
_entity_poly.type
_entity_poly.pdbx_seq_one_letter_code
_entity_poly.pdbx_strand_id
1 'polypeptide(L)'
;MTDAALEPIGEVHRTRVGREATEPMRQDIRLLGAMLGDTVREQNGEQVFDLVERARVESFRVRRSEIDRVQLARLFDGIDIDQAIPVIRAFSTFALLANVAEDIHRERRRDIHLAAGEAPRDSTLAATYRKLDAAGLSAADVADKLAGALVSPVITAHPTETRRRTIF
;
A
#
# COMPACT_ATOMS: atom_id res chain seq x y z
N MET A 1 -13.00 -40.96 -26.34
CA MET A 1 -11.90 -40.20 -25.73
C MET A 1 -12.26 -38.75 -25.90
N THR A 2 -12.80 -38.17 -24.85
CA THR A 2 -13.41 -36.83 -24.85
C THR A 2 -12.33 -35.83 -24.41
N ASP A 3 -12.05 -34.94 -25.31
CA ASP A 3 -11.12 -33.82 -25.13
C ASP A 3 -11.76 -32.83 -24.15
N ALA A 4 -11.27 -32.80 -22.90
CA ALA A 4 -11.71 -31.84 -21.90
C ALA A 4 -10.84 -30.58 -22.09
N ALA A 5 -11.39 -29.60 -22.82
CA ALA A 5 -10.85 -28.28 -22.93
C ALA A 5 -10.71 -27.67 -21.51
N LEU A 6 -9.48 -27.40 -21.11
CA LEU A 6 -9.18 -26.63 -19.91
C LEU A 6 -9.73 -25.22 -20.11
N GLU A 7 -10.78 -24.89 -19.39
CA GLU A 7 -11.26 -23.52 -19.28
C GLU A 7 -10.16 -22.60 -18.74
N PRO A 8 -9.95 -21.40 -19.30
CA PRO A 8 -8.97 -20.47 -18.80
C PRO A 8 -9.37 -20.06 -17.37
N ILE A 9 -8.40 -20.13 -16.45
CA ILE A 9 -8.51 -19.71 -15.06
C ILE A 9 -9.09 -18.30 -15.04
N GLY A 10 -10.29 -18.18 -14.47
CA GLY A 10 -11.21 -17.08 -14.62
C GLY A 10 -10.55 -15.71 -14.41
N GLU A 11 -10.86 -14.78 -15.30
CA GLU A 11 -10.87 -13.36 -15.03
C GLU A 11 -11.49 -13.16 -13.65
N VAL A 12 -10.66 -12.71 -12.71
CA VAL A 12 -11.16 -12.24 -11.41
C VAL A 12 -12.07 -11.06 -11.75
N HIS A 13 -13.36 -11.33 -11.85
CA HIS A 13 -14.39 -10.31 -11.86
C HIS A 13 -14.17 -9.47 -10.60
N ARG A 14 -13.38 -8.40 -10.71
CA ARG A 14 -13.39 -7.32 -9.75
C ARG A 14 -14.77 -6.72 -9.84
N THR A 15 -15.67 -7.29 -9.06
CA THR A 15 -17.06 -6.86 -9.00
C THR A 15 -17.09 -5.34 -8.80
N ARG A 16 -18.06 -4.69 -9.40
CA ARG A 16 -18.37 -3.26 -9.26
C ARG A 16 -18.28 -2.83 -7.77
N VAL A 17 -18.75 -3.68 -6.87
CA VAL A 17 -18.67 -3.56 -5.42
C VAL A 17 -17.21 -3.41 -4.91
N GLY A 18 -16.25 -4.10 -5.50
CA GLY A 18 -14.84 -3.96 -5.13
C GLY A 18 -14.21 -2.63 -5.55
N ARG A 19 -14.70 -2.02 -6.64
CA ARG A 19 -14.26 -0.68 -7.09
C ARG A 19 -14.83 0.42 -6.19
N GLU A 20 -16.11 0.33 -5.86
CA GLU A 20 -16.78 1.27 -4.96
C GLU A 20 -16.18 1.23 -3.56
N ALA A 21 -15.89 0.04 -3.05
CA ALA A 21 -15.25 -0.13 -1.73
C ALA A 21 -13.83 0.46 -1.64
N THR A 22 -13.10 0.59 -2.75
CA THR A 22 -11.74 1.15 -2.78
C THR A 22 -11.69 2.60 -3.26
N GLU A 23 -12.81 3.19 -3.65
CA GLU A 23 -12.83 4.55 -4.19
C GLU A 23 -12.34 5.61 -3.18
N PRO A 24 -12.69 5.58 -1.88
CA PRO A 24 -12.13 6.53 -0.91
C PRO A 24 -10.60 6.49 -0.82
N MET A 25 -10.01 5.28 -0.84
CA MET A 25 -8.55 5.14 -0.86
C MET A 25 -7.93 5.75 -2.13
N ARG A 26 -8.57 5.55 -3.27
CA ARG A 26 -8.10 6.13 -4.54
C ARG A 26 -8.16 7.66 -4.53
N GLN A 27 -9.18 8.23 -3.88
CA GLN A 27 -9.31 9.68 -3.71
C GLN A 27 -8.19 10.21 -2.83
N ASP A 28 -7.89 9.54 -1.71
CA ASP A 28 -6.76 9.90 -0.85
C ASP A 28 -5.43 9.85 -1.62
N ILE A 29 -5.18 8.78 -2.37
CA ILE A 29 -3.95 8.65 -3.17
C ILE A 29 -3.85 9.76 -4.22
N ARG A 30 -4.95 10.13 -4.87
CA ARG A 30 -4.98 11.24 -5.83
C ARG A 30 -4.67 12.58 -5.16
N LEU A 31 -5.30 12.83 -4.01
CA LEU A 31 -5.07 14.07 -3.25
C LEU A 31 -3.61 14.18 -2.79
N LEU A 32 -3.09 13.14 -2.15
CA LEU A 32 -1.71 13.12 -1.66
C LEU A 32 -0.70 13.20 -2.80
N GLY A 33 -1.00 12.56 -3.94
CA GLY A 33 -0.17 12.66 -5.15
C GLY A 33 -0.16 14.06 -5.75
N ALA A 34 -1.29 14.77 -5.76
CA ALA A 34 -1.36 16.15 -6.22
C ALA A 34 -0.54 17.08 -5.30
N MET A 35 -0.72 16.97 -3.99
CA MET A 35 0.06 17.75 -3.01
C MET A 35 1.57 17.50 -3.14
N LEU A 36 1.97 16.25 -3.35
CA LEU A 36 3.38 15.91 -3.60
C LEU A 36 3.86 16.54 -4.91
N GLY A 37 3.06 16.51 -5.97
CA GLY A 37 3.39 17.14 -7.25
C GLY A 37 3.63 18.63 -7.11
N ASP A 38 2.76 19.34 -6.39
CA ASP A 38 2.94 20.77 -6.11
C ASP A 38 4.21 21.03 -5.30
N THR A 39 4.48 20.21 -4.28
CA THR A 39 5.71 20.32 -3.48
C THR A 39 6.97 20.09 -4.33
N VAL A 40 6.96 19.10 -5.22
CA VAL A 40 8.09 18.84 -6.14
C VAL A 40 8.31 20.03 -7.05
N ARG A 41 7.24 20.63 -7.60
CA ARG A 41 7.30 21.81 -8.46
C ARG A 41 7.87 23.01 -7.72
N GLU A 42 7.40 23.28 -6.51
CA GLU A 42 7.87 24.41 -5.69
C GLU A 42 9.33 24.28 -5.27
N GLN A 43 9.76 23.06 -4.88
CA GLN A 43 11.09 22.86 -4.33
C GLN A 43 12.17 22.57 -5.36
N ASN A 44 11.81 21.95 -6.49
CA ASN A 44 12.77 21.45 -7.47
C ASN A 44 12.55 22.01 -8.89
N GLY A 45 11.51 22.82 -9.07
CA GLY A 45 11.20 23.45 -10.34
C GLY A 45 10.40 22.60 -11.32
N GLU A 46 9.92 23.22 -12.38
CA GLU A 46 9.05 22.62 -13.39
C GLU A 46 9.72 21.46 -14.13
N GLN A 47 11.02 21.56 -14.42
CA GLN A 47 11.74 20.52 -15.17
C GLN A 47 11.75 19.18 -14.43
N VAL A 48 11.99 19.20 -13.12
CA VAL A 48 11.97 17.97 -12.29
C VAL A 48 10.54 17.44 -12.18
N PHE A 49 9.56 18.33 -11.99
CA PHE A 49 8.16 17.94 -11.96
C PHE A 49 7.73 17.25 -13.26
N ASP A 50 8.06 17.83 -14.41
CA ASP A 50 7.75 17.25 -15.73
C ASP A 50 8.41 15.89 -15.92
N LEU A 51 9.64 15.71 -15.45
CA LEU A 51 10.34 14.45 -15.52
C LEU A 51 9.64 13.38 -14.66
N VAL A 52 9.23 13.72 -13.44
CA VAL A 52 8.47 12.83 -12.56
C VAL A 52 7.13 12.44 -13.20
N GLU A 53 6.39 13.40 -13.75
CA GLU A 53 5.09 13.12 -14.40
C GLU A 53 5.24 12.26 -15.67
N ARG A 54 6.23 12.55 -16.50
CA ARG A 54 6.53 11.70 -17.66
C ARG A 54 6.89 10.29 -17.24
N ALA A 55 7.78 10.11 -16.26
CA ALA A 55 8.15 8.80 -15.75
C ALA A 55 6.93 8.03 -15.17
N ARG A 56 6.03 8.73 -14.48
CA ARG A 56 4.78 8.16 -13.97
C ARG A 56 3.89 7.66 -15.11
N VAL A 57 3.67 8.48 -16.13
CA VAL A 57 2.83 8.13 -17.28
C VAL A 57 3.43 6.94 -18.06
N GLU A 58 4.73 6.99 -18.37
CA GLU A 58 5.42 5.92 -19.11
C GLU A 58 5.46 4.61 -18.30
N SER A 59 5.54 4.68 -16.97
CA SER A 59 5.43 3.49 -16.10
C SER A 59 4.09 2.78 -16.24
N PHE A 60 2.98 3.50 -16.41
CA PHE A 60 1.69 2.92 -16.71
C PHE A 60 1.64 2.27 -18.09
N ARG A 61 2.30 2.88 -19.08
CA ARG A 61 2.40 2.31 -20.44
C ARG A 61 3.20 1.01 -20.44
N VAL A 62 4.30 0.95 -19.67
CA VAL A 62 5.05 -0.32 -19.46
C VAL A 62 4.15 -1.38 -18.83
N ARG A 63 3.38 -1.01 -17.79
CA ARG A 63 2.46 -1.96 -17.11
C ARG A 63 1.38 -2.49 -18.04
N ARG A 64 0.94 -1.71 -19.03
CA ARG A 64 -0.03 -2.13 -20.04
C ARG A 64 0.60 -2.84 -21.24
N SER A 65 1.92 -3.05 -21.21
CA SER A 65 2.70 -3.62 -22.32
C SER A 65 2.62 -2.80 -23.62
N GLU A 66 2.37 -1.50 -23.52
CA GLU A 66 2.33 -0.56 -24.65
C GLU A 66 3.74 -0.14 -25.08
N ILE A 67 4.67 -0.10 -24.11
CA ILE A 67 6.10 0.17 -24.33
C ILE A 67 6.94 -0.79 -23.49
N ASP A 68 8.22 -0.94 -23.83
CA ASP A 68 9.17 -1.71 -23.05
C ASP A 68 9.89 -0.87 -21.97
N ARG A 69 10.61 -1.55 -21.08
CA ARG A 69 11.37 -0.89 -20.00
C ARG A 69 12.55 -0.06 -20.52
N VAL A 70 13.09 -0.39 -21.69
CA VAL A 70 14.19 0.35 -22.31
C VAL A 70 13.70 1.72 -22.74
N GLN A 71 12.49 1.81 -23.28
CA GLN A 71 11.87 3.10 -23.63
C GLN A 71 11.65 3.99 -22.39
N LEU A 72 11.20 3.40 -21.29
CA LEU A 72 11.09 4.14 -20.01
C LEU A 72 12.46 4.60 -19.51
N ALA A 73 13.49 3.75 -19.58
CA ALA A 73 14.84 4.09 -19.13
C ALA A 73 15.44 5.28 -19.90
N ARG A 74 15.12 5.41 -21.18
CA ARG A 74 15.59 6.54 -22.03
C ARG A 74 15.12 7.92 -21.53
N LEU A 75 14.07 8.00 -20.73
CA LEU A 75 13.66 9.26 -20.10
C LEU A 75 14.73 9.83 -19.17
N PHE A 76 15.61 8.97 -18.69
CA PHE A 76 16.64 9.32 -17.71
C PHE A 76 18.04 9.41 -18.36
N ASP A 77 18.12 9.27 -19.69
CA ASP A 77 19.38 9.44 -20.40
C ASP A 77 19.85 10.90 -20.30
N GLY A 78 21.05 11.08 -19.78
CA GLY A 78 21.69 12.41 -19.67
C GLY A 78 21.20 13.28 -18.52
N ILE A 79 20.36 12.79 -17.61
CA ILE A 79 20.06 13.53 -16.39
C ILE A 79 21.29 13.54 -15.47
N ASP A 80 21.49 14.65 -14.78
CA ASP A 80 22.54 14.76 -13.76
C ASP A 80 22.04 14.25 -12.39
N ILE A 81 22.97 14.21 -11.42
CA ILE A 81 22.68 13.74 -10.06
C ILE A 81 21.68 14.67 -9.35
N ASP A 82 21.75 15.98 -9.63
CA ASP A 82 20.90 16.98 -8.99
C ASP A 82 19.42 16.85 -9.46
N GLN A 83 19.21 16.37 -10.65
CA GLN A 83 17.89 16.00 -11.17
C GLN A 83 17.44 14.61 -10.72
N ALA A 84 18.35 13.64 -10.66
CA ALA A 84 18.04 12.27 -10.29
C ALA A 84 17.58 12.13 -8.83
N ILE A 85 18.22 12.82 -7.89
CA ILE A 85 17.88 12.76 -6.47
C ILE A 85 16.43 13.18 -6.19
N PRO A 86 15.94 14.35 -6.66
CA PRO A 86 14.55 14.74 -6.47
C PRO A 86 13.55 13.76 -7.09
N VAL A 87 13.85 13.18 -8.26
CA VAL A 87 12.99 12.19 -8.90
C VAL A 87 12.84 10.95 -8.02
N ILE A 88 13.96 10.40 -7.53
CA ILE A 88 13.95 9.23 -6.63
C ILE A 88 13.19 9.54 -5.34
N ARG A 89 13.38 10.73 -4.77
CA ARG A 89 12.67 11.19 -3.57
C ARG A 89 11.17 11.28 -3.83
N ALA A 90 10.74 11.83 -4.96
CA ALA A 90 9.34 11.95 -5.31
C ALA A 90 8.66 10.57 -5.36
N PHE A 91 9.24 9.58 -6.03
CA PHE A 91 8.69 8.23 -6.07
C PHE A 91 8.72 7.52 -4.71
N SER A 92 9.79 7.68 -3.94
CA SER A 92 9.88 7.13 -2.58
C SER A 92 8.84 7.73 -1.64
N THR A 93 8.63 9.04 -1.72
CA THR A 93 7.62 9.74 -0.93
C THR A 93 6.21 9.33 -1.37
N PHE A 94 5.97 9.22 -2.68
CA PHE A 94 4.68 8.76 -3.19
C PHE A 94 4.33 7.35 -2.69
N ALA A 95 5.30 6.41 -2.70
CA ALA A 95 5.08 5.06 -2.18
C ALA A 95 4.70 5.08 -0.68
N LEU A 96 5.33 5.94 0.10
CA LEU A 96 4.99 6.13 1.51
C LEU A 96 3.58 6.71 1.69
N LEU A 97 3.22 7.74 0.93
CA LEU A 97 1.90 8.36 0.99
C LEU A 97 0.80 7.37 0.57
N ALA A 98 1.07 6.51 -0.42
CA ALA A 98 0.16 5.45 -0.81
C ALA A 98 -0.06 4.43 0.34
N ASN A 99 1.00 4.05 1.06
CA ASN A 99 0.88 3.18 2.23
C ASN A 99 0.03 3.84 3.34
N VAL A 100 0.22 5.14 3.59
CA VAL A 100 -0.61 5.90 4.55
C VAL A 100 -2.08 5.87 4.13
N ALA A 101 -2.38 6.08 2.85
CA ALA A 101 -3.75 6.01 2.34
C ALA A 101 -4.37 4.60 2.51
N GLU A 102 -3.58 3.55 2.30
CA GLU A 102 -4.01 2.17 2.55
C GLU A 102 -4.31 1.91 4.03
N ASP A 103 -3.48 2.41 4.94
CA ASP A 103 -3.68 2.25 6.38
C ASP A 103 -4.94 2.97 6.85
N ILE A 104 -5.15 4.21 6.43
CA ILE A 104 -6.39 4.97 6.72
C ILE A 104 -7.61 4.23 6.15
N HIS A 105 -7.49 3.66 4.96
CA HIS A 105 -8.58 2.91 4.35
C HIS A 105 -8.90 1.62 5.11
N ARG A 106 -7.89 0.90 5.63
CA ARG A 106 -8.08 -0.26 6.51
C ARG A 106 -8.86 0.10 7.77
N GLU A 107 -8.51 1.22 8.41
CA GLU A 107 -9.22 1.71 9.59
C GLU A 107 -10.68 2.05 9.26
N ARG A 108 -10.94 2.82 8.19
CA ARG A 108 -12.31 3.11 7.74
C ARG A 108 -13.14 1.83 7.53
N ARG A 109 -12.54 0.81 6.90
CA ARG A 109 -13.23 -0.46 6.68
C ARG A 109 -13.48 -1.20 7.99
N ARG A 110 -12.55 -1.15 8.93
CA ARG A 110 -12.73 -1.72 10.25
C ARG A 110 -13.92 -1.09 10.96
N ASP A 111 -14.01 0.22 10.95
CA ASP A 111 -15.09 0.97 11.60
C ASP A 111 -16.45 0.65 10.97
N ILE A 112 -16.53 0.54 9.65
CA ILE A 112 -17.76 0.13 8.95
C ILE A 112 -18.19 -1.27 9.38
N HIS A 113 -17.28 -2.24 9.45
CA HIS A 113 -17.59 -3.60 9.88
C HIS A 113 -18.03 -3.68 11.35
N LEU A 114 -17.37 -2.91 12.22
CA LEU A 114 -17.75 -2.80 13.63
C LEU A 114 -19.14 -2.18 13.80
N ALA A 115 -19.44 -1.10 13.07
CA ALA A 115 -20.75 -0.46 13.07
C ALA A 115 -21.85 -1.38 12.51
N ALA A 116 -21.54 -2.26 11.59
CA ALA A 116 -22.46 -3.28 11.06
C ALA A 116 -22.66 -4.48 12.00
N GLY A 117 -21.99 -4.50 13.16
CA GLY A 117 -22.07 -5.63 14.10
C GLY A 117 -21.45 -6.94 13.59
N GLU A 118 -20.59 -6.86 12.59
CA GLU A 118 -19.93 -8.03 12.04
C GLU A 118 -18.93 -8.64 13.04
N ALA A 119 -18.69 -9.94 12.91
CA ALA A 119 -17.72 -10.64 13.74
C ALA A 119 -16.31 -10.04 13.53
N PRO A 120 -15.50 -9.92 14.60
CA PRO A 120 -14.13 -9.44 14.49
C PRO A 120 -13.34 -10.27 13.48
N ARG A 121 -12.58 -9.59 12.63
CA ARG A 121 -11.71 -10.24 11.66
C ARG A 121 -10.60 -11.01 12.34
N ASP A 122 -10.16 -12.10 11.71
CA ASP A 122 -8.94 -12.78 12.10
C ASP A 122 -7.75 -11.80 12.21
N SER A 123 -6.82 -12.11 13.10
CA SER A 123 -5.67 -11.26 13.44
C SER A 123 -5.98 -10.01 14.27
N THR A 124 -7.22 -9.86 14.79
CA THR A 124 -7.54 -8.84 15.79
C THR A 124 -7.50 -9.43 17.20
N LEU A 125 -7.21 -8.60 18.20
CA LEU A 125 -7.27 -9.01 19.60
C LEU A 125 -8.66 -9.55 19.97
N ALA A 126 -9.72 -8.94 19.48
CA ALA A 126 -11.09 -9.38 19.73
C ALA A 126 -11.38 -10.78 19.15
N ALA A 127 -10.90 -11.08 17.94
CA ALA A 127 -11.02 -12.41 17.34
C ALA A 127 -10.18 -13.44 18.11
N THR A 128 -8.97 -13.08 18.52
CA THR A 128 -8.11 -13.93 19.34
C THR A 128 -8.78 -14.24 20.67
N TYR A 129 -9.32 -13.26 21.34
CA TYR A 129 -10.02 -13.44 22.61
C TYR A 129 -11.21 -14.41 22.47
N ARG A 130 -12.04 -14.24 21.43
CA ARG A 130 -13.14 -15.18 21.14
C ARG A 130 -12.66 -16.61 20.89
N LYS A 131 -11.53 -16.77 20.21
CA LYS A 131 -10.95 -18.11 19.96
C LYS A 131 -10.45 -18.75 21.26
N LEU A 132 -9.84 -17.96 22.15
CA LEU A 132 -9.38 -18.44 23.45
C LEU A 132 -10.56 -18.84 24.34
N ASP A 133 -11.60 -18.02 24.38
CA ASP A 133 -12.84 -18.30 25.13
C ASP A 133 -13.54 -19.55 24.59
N ALA A 134 -13.68 -19.69 23.27
CA ALA A 134 -14.24 -20.88 22.63
C ALA A 134 -13.40 -22.16 22.87
N ALA A 135 -12.09 -22.00 23.11
CA ALA A 135 -11.21 -23.10 23.51
C ALA A 135 -11.27 -23.44 25.03
N GLY A 136 -12.12 -22.73 25.79
CA GLY A 136 -12.29 -22.94 27.23
C GLY A 136 -11.16 -22.40 28.09
N LEU A 137 -10.34 -21.48 27.56
CA LEU A 137 -9.26 -20.82 28.30
C LEU A 137 -9.82 -19.65 29.11
N SER A 138 -9.59 -19.65 30.41
CA SER A 138 -9.94 -18.54 31.28
C SER A 138 -8.96 -17.37 31.14
N ALA A 139 -9.35 -16.18 31.60
CA ALA A 139 -8.47 -15.03 31.67
C ALA A 139 -7.21 -15.29 32.50
N ALA A 140 -7.31 -16.11 33.56
CA ALA A 140 -6.17 -16.51 34.38
C ALA A 140 -5.19 -17.41 33.58
N ASP A 141 -5.70 -18.38 32.81
CA ASP A 141 -4.85 -19.22 31.97
C ASP A 141 -4.08 -18.43 30.92
N VAL A 142 -4.73 -17.42 30.34
CA VAL A 142 -4.10 -16.50 29.37
C VAL A 142 -3.06 -15.63 30.07
N ALA A 143 -3.37 -15.09 31.25
CA ALA A 143 -2.44 -14.26 32.02
C ALA A 143 -1.18 -15.06 32.41
N ASP A 144 -1.34 -16.28 32.91
CA ASP A 144 -0.22 -17.16 33.25
C ASP A 144 0.68 -17.46 32.05
N LYS A 145 0.09 -17.74 30.88
CA LYS A 145 0.87 -17.97 29.66
C LYS A 145 1.63 -16.72 29.20
N LEU A 146 1.02 -15.53 29.36
CA LEU A 146 1.62 -14.26 28.96
C LEU A 146 2.66 -13.75 29.97
N ALA A 147 2.57 -14.15 31.24
CA ALA A 147 3.53 -13.73 32.27
C ALA A 147 4.96 -14.15 31.97
N GLY A 148 5.16 -15.26 31.27
CA GLY A 148 6.46 -15.73 30.79
C GLY A 148 6.80 -15.36 29.35
N ALA A 149 5.93 -14.60 28.66
CA ALA A 149 6.14 -14.27 27.25
C ALA A 149 7.12 -13.10 27.10
N LEU A 150 8.06 -13.26 26.16
CA LEU A 150 8.95 -12.19 25.72
C LEU A 150 8.47 -11.64 24.39
N VAL A 151 8.13 -10.36 24.35
CA VAL A 151 7.84 -9.64 23.09
C VAL A 151 9.12 -8.94 22.65
N SER A 152 9.73 -9.44 21.58
CA SER A 152 10.93 -8.84 21.01
C SER A 152 10.60 -8.22 19.65
N PRO A 153 10.52 -6.89 19.55
CA PRO A 153 10.36 -6.23 18.25
C PRO A 153 11.64 -6.40 17.43
N VAL A 154 11.49 -6.89 16.21
CA VAL A 154 12.61 -7.08 15.28
C VAL A 154 12.54 -6.01 14.20
N ILE A 155 13.62 -5.21 14.07
CA ILE A 155 13.78 -4.27 12.96
C ILE A 155 14.26 -5.07 11.76
N THR A 156 13.45 -5.10 10.70
CA THR A 156 13.78 -5.80 9.47
C THR A 156 14.44 -4.86 8.44
N ALA A 157 15.05 -5.44 7.40
CA ALA A 157 15.62 -4.69 6.29
C ALA A 157 14.57 -3.94 5.43
N HIS A 158 13.28 -4.18 5.64
CA HIS A 158 12.17 -3.51 4.95
C HIS A 158 11.33 -2.68 5.94
N PRO A 159 11.83 -1.57 6.49
CA PRO A 159 11.07 -0.69 7.40
C PRO A 159 10.10 0.18 6.58
N THR A 160 9.15 -0.45 5.87
CA THR A 160 8.20 0.29 5.02
C THR A 160 7.18 1.08 5.82
N GLU A 161 6.95 0.71 7.07
CA GLU A 161 5.88 1.27 7.90
C GLU A 161 6.36 2.20 9.00
N THR A 162 7.66 2.16 9.37
CA THR A 162 8.22 2.99 10.43
C THR A 162 9.38 3.80 9.93
N ARG A 163 9.14 5.03 9.51
CA ARG A 163 10.20 6.01 9.24
C ARG A 163 10.28 7.03 10.37
N ARG A 164 11.51 7.34 10.80
CA ARG A 164 11.70 8.43 11.76
C ARG A 164 11.28 9.76 11.14
N ARG A 165 10.65 10.60 11.95
CA ARG A 165 10.23 11.96 11.58
C ARG A 165 11.40 12.83 11.04
N THR A 166 12.64 12.49 11.37
CA THR A 166 13.88 13.17 10.95
C THR A 166 14.36 12.75 9.55
N ILE A 167 13.67 11.85 8.85
CA ILE A 167 14.04 11.42 7.49
C ILE A 167 13.19 12.16 6.43
N PHE A 168 12.25 12.99 6.88
CA PHE A 168 11.38 13.83 6.03
C PHE A 168 11.82 15.28 6.08
#